data_ffffdcd4446d489344cdb483c62fc5e7
#
_entry.id   ffffdcd4446d489344cdb483c62fc5e7
#
_cell.length_a   1.000
_cell.length_b   1.000
_cell.length_c   1.000
_cell.angle_alpha   90.00
_cell.angle_beta   90.00
_cell.angle_gamma   90.00
#
_symmetry.space_group_name_H-M   'P 1'
#
loop_
_entity.id
_entity.type
_entity.pdbx_description
1 polymer ?
#
loop_
_entity_poly.entity_id
_entity_poly.type
_entity_poly.pdbx_seq_one_letter_code
_entity_poly.pdbx_strand_id
1 'polypeptide(L)'
;FENELLFPIFFDYPETKFKGEFKTTADYRDPFVKKLISTKGWTIWPLIPFSHDTINYNLKSPAPSPPDRTNWLGTDDQGRDVLARLIYGFRISLFFGILLTLLSTIIGVFAGAIQGYFGGWLDLILQRFIEVWESVPLLYLLIILAAIITPGFFSLLFILLFFSWMSLVGVVRAEFLRARNFDYVR
;
A
#
# COMPACT_ATOMS: atom_id res chain seq x y z
N PHE A 1 7.01 29.29 6.97
CA PHE A 1 8.34 29.57 7.49
C PHE A 1 9.01 30.58 6.56
N GLU A 2 9.56 31.67 7.09
CA GLU A 2 10.22 32.75 6.32
C GLU A 2 9.41 33.24 5.09
N ASN A 3 8.09 33.43 5.26
CA ASN A 3 7.11 33.82 4.22
C ASN A 3 6.85 32.76 3.13
N GLU A 4 7.37 31.53 3.28
CA GLU A 4 7.05 30.41 2.39
C GLU A 4 6.10 29.41 3.08
N LEU A 5 5.13 28.90 2.31
CA LEU A 5 4.31 27.77 2.72
C LEU A 5 5.08 26.47 2.44
N LEU A 6 5.42 25.74 3.48
CA LEU A 6 6.10 24.45 3.38
C LEU A 6 5.11 23.31 3.65
N PHE A 7 5.19 22.26 2.87
CA PHE A 7 4.35 21.07 2.98
C PHE A 7 5.21 19.82 3.23
N PRO A 8 5.69 19.61 4.48
CA PRO A 8 6.57 18.47 4.80
C PRO A 8 5.93 17.09 4.59
N ILE A 9 4.59 17.04 4.43
CA ILE A 9 3.85 15.81 4.14
C ILE A 9 4.13 15.29 2.72
N PHE A 10 4.43 16.20 1.79
CA PHE A 10 4.61 15.89 0.37
C PHE A 10 6.06 16.04 -0.10
N PHE A 11 6.86 16.84 0.60
CA PHE A 11 8.22 17.19 0.18
C PHE A 11 9.18 17.06 1.35
N ASP A 12 10.32 16.45 1.12
CA ASP A 12 11.44 16.41 2.06
C ASP A 12 12.24 17.72 1.94
N TYR A 13 12.42 18.43 3.03
CA TYR A 13 13.23 19.63 3.08
C TYR A 13 14.56 19.34 3.76
N PRO A 14 15.69 19.86 3.21
CA PRO A 14 16.99 19.65 3.81
C PRO A 14 17.15 20.48 5.10
N GLU A 15 17.99 20.00 6.02
CA GLU A 15 18.32 20.73 7.26
C GLU A 15 18.88 22.11 7.00
N THR A 16 19.58 22.30 5.88
CA THR A 16 20.13 23.62 5.49
C THR A 16 19.06 24.71 5.41
N LYS A 17 17.80 24.36 5.11
CA LYS A 17 16.66 25.30 5.11
C LYS A 17 16.31 25.78 6.53
N PHE A 18 16.66 25.00 7.55
CA PHE A 18 16.47 25.28 8.96
C PHE A 18 17.77 25.63 9.67
N LYS A 19 18.78 26.12 8.93
CA LYS A 19 20.11 26.49 9.41
C LYS A 19 20.94 25.33 9.93
N GLY A 20 20.66 24.10 9.52
CA GLY A 20 21.53 22.96 9.72
C GLY A 20 22.74 22.99 8.78
N GLU A 21 23.78 22.25 9.12
CA GLU A 21 25.03 22.20 8.36
C GLU A 21 24.99 21.18 7.22
N PHE A 22 24.12 20.17 7.32
CA PHE A 22 24.07 19.05 6.39
C PHE A 22 22.87 19.13 5.42
N LYS A 23 23.02 18.51 4.24
CA LYS A 23 21.92 18.35 3.26
C LYS A 23 21.03 17.13 3.54
N THR A 24 21.05 16.63 4.77
CA THR A 24 20.17 15.57 5.24
C THR A 24 18.74 16.11 5.41
N THR A 25 17.76 15.22 5.39
CA THR A 25 16.35 15.58 5.63
C THR A 25 16.19 16.14 7.05
N ALA A 26 15.50 17.28 7.19
CA ALA A 26 15.32 17.95 8.46
C ALA A 26 14.52 17.08 9.45
N ASP A 27 15.07 16.91 10.68
CA ASP A 27 14.31 16.32 11.78
C ASP A 27 13.50 17.40 12.51
N TYR A 28 12.20 17.43 12.24
CA TYR A 28 11.26 18.38 12.86
C TYR A 28 11.05 18.14 14.36
N ARG A 29 11.60 17.07 14.94
CA ARG A 29 11.56 16.79 16.39
C ARG A 29 12.73 17.45 17.13
N ASP A 30 13.78 17.84 16.42
CA ASP A 30 14.89 18.55 17.00
C ASP A 30 14.39 19.81 17.71
N PRO A 31 14.74 20.02 19.00
CA PRO A 31 14.36 21.20 19.78
C PRO A 31 14.77 22.52 19.13
N PHE A 32 15.91 22.54 18.43
CA PHE A 32 16.41 23.71 17.72
C PHE A 32 15.50 24.04 16.54
N VAL A 33 15.17 23.05 15.70
CA VAL A 33 14.27 23.22 14.55
C VAL A 33 12.88 23.63 15.00
N LYS A 34 12.33 23.02 16.06
CA LYS A 34 11.05 23.42 16.66
C LYS A 34 11.03 24.87 17.12
N LYS A 35 12.08 25.31 17.83
CA LYS A 35 12.21 26.68 18.30
C LYS A 35 12.33 27.66 17.14
N LEU A 36 13.08 27.31 16.11
CA LEU A 36 13.23 28.13 14.91
C LEU A 36 11.91 28.30 14.18
N ILE A 37 11.14 27.23 13.98
CA ILE A 37 9.82 27.27 13.35
C ILE A 37 8.85 28.12 14.18
N SER A 38 8.80 27.95 15.50
CA SER A 38 7.90 28.72 16.36
C SER A 38 8.25 30.21 16.42
N THR A 39 9.53 30.59 16.19
CA THR A 39 9.96 31.98 16.20
C THR A 39 9.70 32.67 14.86
N LYS A 40 9.81 31.95 13.73
CA LYS A 40 9.75 32.51 12.38
C LYS A 40 8.47 32.18 11.60
N GLY A 41 7.53 31.48 12.22
CA GLY A 41 6.30 31.10 11.56
C GLY A 41 5.35 30.35 12.48
N TRP A 42 4.32 29.78 11.90
CA TRP A 42 3.39 28.89 12.57
C TRP A 42 3.36 27.55 11.85
N THR A 43 3.02 26.47 12.56
CA THR A 43 2.90 25.14 11.98
C THR A 43 1.78 24.35 12.64
N ILE A 44 1.16 23.47 11.88
CA ILE A 44 0.23 22.48 12.40
C ILE A 44 1.04 21.22 12.68
N TRP A 45 1.23 20.90 13.96
CA TRP A 45 1.90 19.67 14.37
C TRP A 45 0.97 18.47 14.23
N PRO A 46 1.47 17.33 13.75
CA PRO A 46 0.69 16.10 13.75
C PRO A 46 0.39 15.64 15.18
N LEU A 47 -0.78 15.03 15.38
CA LEU A 47 -1.18 14.43 16.67
C LEU A 47 -0.20 13.34 17.13
N ILE A 48 0.38 12.61 16.17
CA ILE A 48 1.37 11.57 16.40
C ILE A 48 2.68 12.05 15.78
N PRO A 49 3.65 12.47 16.60
CA PRO A 49 4.92 13.04 16.13
C PRO A 49 5.96 11.99 15.75
N PHE A 50 5.53 10.76 15.47
CA PHE A 50 6.40 9.63 15.12
C PHE A 50 6.14 9.15 13.70
N SER A 51 7.20 8.71 13.02
CA SER A 51 7.14 7.91 11.81
C SER A 51 7.05 6.43 12.17
N HIS A 52 6.78 5.58 11.18
CA HIS A 52 6.68 4.12 11.36
C HIS A 52 7.99 3.44 11.80
N ASP A 53 9.12 4.08 11.54
CA ASP A 53 10.49 3.62 11.83
C ASP A 53 11.16 4.36 12.99
N THR A 54 10.53 5.42 13.48
CA THR A 54 11.09 6.24 14.56
C THR A 54 11.15 5.47 15.88
N ILE A 55 12.36 5.31 16.41
CA ILE A 55 12.59 4.75 17.75
C ILE A 55 12.46 5.87 18.78
N ASN A 56 11.61 5.67 19.77
CA ASN A 56 11.48 6.58 20.91
C ASN A 56 12.46 6.16 22.01
N TYR A 57 13.53 6.91 22.18
CA TYR A 57 14.53 6.67 23.24
C TYR A 57 14.12 7.21 24.62
N ASN A 58 13.06 8.02 24.68
CA ASN A 58 12.60 8.67 25.93
C ASN A 58 11.44 7.91 26.57
N LEU A 59 11.48 6.58 26.54
CA LEU A 59 10.46 5.73 27.15
C LEU A 59 10.60 5.72 28.67
N LYS A 60 9.47 5.67 29.37
CA LYS A 60 9.44 5.56 30.85
C LYS A 60 9.73 4.14 31.35
N SER A 61 9.50 3.16 30.53
CA SER A 61 9.72 1.74 30.75
C SER A 61 10.46 1.12 29.57
N PRO A 62 11.19 0.00 29.73
CA PRO A 62 11.80 -0.70 28.62
C PRO A 62 10.80 -1.08 27.54
N ALA A 63 11.24 -1.13 26.28
CA ALA A 63 10.42 -1.61 25.18
C ALA A 63 10.21 -3.14 25.30
N PRO A 64 8.99 -3.64 25.02
CA PRO A 64 7.77 -2.91 24.63
C PRO A 64 7.15 -2.14 25.80
N SER A 65 6.88 -0.85 25.61
CA SER A 65 6.31 0.03 26.63
C SER A 65 4.79 0.08 26.53
N PRO A 66 4.06 0.09 27.66
CA PRO A 66 2.59 0.18 27.65
C PRO A 66 2.12 1.53 27.11
N PRO A 67 0.82 1.63 26.77
CA PRO A 67 0.20 2.88 26.34
C PRO A 67 0.40 4.02 27.33
N ASP A 68 0.78 5.20 26.80
CA ASP A 68 0.90 6.42 27.55
C ASP A 68 0.39 7.64 26.77
N ARG A 69 0.58 8.87 27.30
CA ARG A 69 0.13 10.10 26.64
C ARG A 69 0.88 10.42 25.34
N THR A 70 2.06 9.86 25.16
CA THR A 70 2.92 10.10 24.01
C THR A 70 2.74 8.99 22.99
N ASN A 71 2.69 7.74 23.45
CA ASN A 71 2.51 6.54 22.64
C ASN A 71 1.15 5.90 22.98
N TRP A 72 0.09 6.31 22.33
CA TRP A 72 -1.30 5.95 22.68
C TRP A 72 -1.60 4.46 22.65
N LEU A 73 -0.95 3.70 21.80
CA LEU A 73 -1.03 2.22 21.75
C LEU A 73 0.25 1.55 22.26
N GLY A 74 1.10 2.30 22.94
CA GLY A 74 2.39 1.81 23.40
C GLY A 74 3.42 1.70 22.30
N THR A 75 4.51 0.98 22.57
CA THR A 75 5.60 0.76 21.62
C THR A 75 5.80 -0.71 21.34
N ASP A 76 6.42 -1.02 20.21
CA ASP A 76 6.87 -2.36 19.89
C ASP A 76 8.20 -2.71 20.64
N ASP A 77 8.73 -3.89 20.33
CA ASP A 77 9.98 -4.41 20.89
C ASP A 77 11.22 -3.55 20.60
N GLN A 78 11.15 -2.69 19.59
CA GLN A 78 12.23 -1.77 19.22
C GLN A 78 11.99 -0.33 19.71
N GLY A 79 10.91 -0.10 20.46
CA GLY A 79 10.57 1.24 20.96
C GLY A 79 9.92 2.16 19.92
N ARG A 80 9.37 1.60 18.82
CA ARG A 80 8.65 2.36 17.80
C ARG A 80 7.18 2.47 18.18
N ASP A 81 6.56 3.60 17.88
CA ASP A 81 5.15 3.85 18.18
C ASP A 81 4.22 2.92 17.36
N VAL A 82 3.38 2.14 18.06
CA VAL A 82 2.48 1.16 17.45
C VAL A 82 1.42 1.86 16.62
N LEU A 83 0.87 2.99 17.08
CA LEU A 83 -0.18 3.72 16.36
C LEU A 83 0.35 4.35 15.07
N ALA A 84 1.56 4.92 15.11
CA ALA A 84 2.23 5.43 13.91
C ALA A 84 2.40 4.32 12.86
N ARG A 85 2.91 3.16 13.29
CA ARG A 85 3.10 1.99 12.42
C ARG A 85 1.79 1.49 11.83
N LEU A 86 0.72 1.48 12.62
CA LEU A 86 -0.61 1.06 12.17
C LEU A 86 -1.17 1.99 11.09
N ILE A 87 -1.04 3.31 11.27
CA ILE A 87 -1.50 4.31 10.29
C ILE A 87 -0.70 4.20 8.97
N TYR A 88 0.62 4.09 9.08
CA TYR A 88 1.46 3.91 7.88
C TYR A 88 1.19 2.58 7.17
N GLY A 89 1.03 1.48 7.92
CA GLY A 89 0.68 0.18 7.37
C GLY A 89 -0.70 0.18 6.69
N PHE A 90 -1.71 0.81 7.31
CA PHE A 90 -3.03 0.97 6.73
C PHE A 90 -3.00 1.71 5.39
N ARG A 91 -2.25 2.81 5.30
CA ARG A 91 -2.08 3.56 4.05
C ARG A 91 -1.52 2.68 2.93
N ILE A 92 -0.47 1.91 3.21
CA ILE A 92 0.15 1.01 2.22
C ILE A 92 -0.82 -0.10 1.82
N SER A 93 -1.49 -0.73 2.80
CA SER A 93 -2.43 -1.82 2.57
C SER A 93 -3.66 -1.37 1.76
N LEU A 94 -4.18 -0.17 2.05
CA LEU A 94 -5.30 0.41 1.31
C LEU A 94 -4.91 0.67 -0.16
N PHE A 95 -3.76 1.31 -0.37
CA PHE A 95 -3.26 1.59 -1.72
C PHE A 95 -3.01 0.29 -2.50
N PHE A 96 -2.40 -0.70 -1.85
CA PHE A 96 -2.17 -2.03 -2.41
C PHE A 96 -3.48 -2.71 -2.84
N GLY A 97 -4.48 -2.73 -1.94
CA GLY A 97 -5.78 -3.35 -2.21
C GLY A 97 -6.53 -2.67 -3.36
N ILE A 98 -6.55 -1.34 -3.40
CA ILE A 98 -7.18 -0.58 -4.49
C ILE A 98 -6.46 -0.87 -5.82
N LEU A 99 -5.14 -0.81 -5.84
CA LEU A 99 -4.36 -1.04 -7.05
C LEU A 99 -4.53 -2.47 -7.57
N LEU A 100 -4.45 -3.47 -6.68
CA LEU A 100 -4.68 -4.87 -7.02
C LEU A 100 -6.08 -5.09 -7.60
N THR A 101 -7.12 -4.55 -6.92
CA THR A 101 -8.51 -4.67 -7.37
C THR A 101 -8.71 -4.01 -8.74
N LEU A 102 -8.20 -2.80 -8.94
CA LEU A 102 -8.31 -2.09 -10.21
C LEU A 102 -7.67 -2.89 -11.35
N LEU A 103 -6.43 -3.33 -11.19
CA LEU A 103 -5.70 -4.07 -12.21
C LEU A 103 -6.33 -5.44 -12.49
N SER A 104 -6.70 -6.19 -11.45
CA SER A 104 -7.35 -7.49 -11.61
C SER A 104 -8.73 -7.37 -12.27
N THR A 105 -9.49 -6.33 -11.95
CA THR A 105 -10.78 -6.05 -12.59
C THR A 105 -10.61 -5.77 -14.08
N ILE A 106 -9.66 -4.93 -14.46
CA ILE A 106 -9.39 -4.63 -15.87
C ILE A 106 -9.07 -5.93 -16.62
N ILE A 107 -8.11 -6.73 -16.13
CA ILE A 107 -7.69 -7.97 -16.77
C ILE A 107 -8.86 -8.98 -16.82
N GLY A 108 -9.55 -9.16 -15.68
CA GLY A 108 -10.66 -10.11 -15.57
C GLY A 108 -11.85 -9.77 -16.48
N VAL A 109 -12.19 -8.47 -16.57
CA VAL A 109 -13.24 -8.00 -17.48
C VAL A 109 -12.85 -8.25 -18.93
N PHE A 110 -11.62 -7.90 -19.34
CA PHE A 110 -11.16 -8.16 -20.71
C PHE A 110 -11.15 -9.64 -21.04
N ALA A 111 -10.61 -10.48 -20.16
CA ALA A 111 -10.57 -11.92 -20.39
C ALA A 111 -11.98 -12.54 -20.44
N GLY A 112 -12.87 -12.17 -19.51
CA GLY A 112 -14.26 -12.63 -19.51
C GLY A 112 -15.08 -12.14 -20.70
N ALA A 113 -14.88 -10.89 -21.11
CA ALA A 113 -15.52 -10.31 -22.30
C ALA A 113 -15.11 -11.05 -23.58
N ILE A 114 -13.81 -11.31 -23.76
CA ILE A 114 -13.30 -12.07 -24.90
C ILE A 114 -13.90 -13.48 -24.93
N GLN A 115 -13.89 -14.19 -23.81
CA GLN A 115 -14.48 -15.52 -23.71
C GLN A 115 -15.97 -15.53 -24.02
N GLY A 116 -16.73 -14.63 -23.40
CA GLY A 116 -18.18 -14.56 -23.58
C GLY A 116 -18.62 -14.08 -24.95
N TYR A 117 -17.89 -13.11 -25.53
CA TYR A 117 -18.22 -12.56 -26.86
C TYR A 117 -17.92 -13.55 -27.98
N PHE A 118 -16.71 -14.07 -28.07
CA PHE A 118 -16.33 -15.02 -29.14
C PHE A 118 -16.92 -16.40 -28.90
N GLY A 119 -16.93 -16.89 -27.67
CA GLY A 119 -17.46 -18.21 -27.34
C GLY A 119 -16.72 -19.36 -28.03
N GLY A 120 -17.40 -20.51 -28.19
CA GLY A 120 -16.90 -21.64 -28.95
C GLY A 120 -15.56 -22.20 -28.49
N TRP A 121 -14.67 -22.43 -29.45
CA TRP A 121 -13.36 -23.06 -29.19
C TRP A 121 -12.42 -22.21 -28.33
N LEU A 122 -12.42 -20.89 -28.54
CA LEU A 122 -11.60 -19.95 -27.76
C LEU A 122 -12.02 -19.92 -26.28
N ASP A 123 -13.33 -19.93 -26.05
CA ASP A 123 -13.88 -19.99 -24.69
C ASP A 123 -13.47 -21.28 -23.97
N LEU A 124 -13.55 -22.43 -24.67
CA LEU A 124 -13.15 -23.73 -24.10
C LEU A 124 -11.66 -23.77 -23.71
N ILE A 125 -10.77 -23.26 -24.57
CA ILE A 125 -9.34 -23.24 -24.31
C ILE A 125 -9.02 -22.37 -23.10
N LEU A 126 -9.54 -21.13 -23.08
CA LEU A 126 -9.30 -20.20 -21.99
C LEU A 126 -9.88 -20.68 -20.68
N GLN A 127 -11.04 -21.33 -20.70
CA GLN A 127 -11.63 -21.95 -19.51
C GLN A 127 -10.76 -23.08 -18.98
N ARG A 128 -10.22 -23.96 -19.83
CA ARG A 128 -9.28 -25.02 -19.41
C ARG A 128 -7.98 -24.46 -18.85
N PHE A 129 -7.48 -23.37 -19.45
CA PHE A 129 -6.31 -22.70 -18.93
C PHE A 129 -6.56 -22.16 -17.51
N ILE A 130 -7.69 -21.48 -17.28
CA ILE A 130 -8.05 -20.95 -15.95
C ILE A 130 -8.20 -22.10 -14.93
N GLU A 131 -8.90 -23.19 -15.27
CA GLU A 131 -9.09 -24.33 -14.39
C GLU A 131 -7.75 -24.97 -13.95
N VAL A 132 -6.82 -25.15 -14.89
CA VAL A 132 -5.47 -25.65 -14.58
C VAL A 132 -4.72 -24.68 -13.68
N TRP A 133 -4.83 -23.36 -13.95
CA TRP A 133 -4.14 -22.34 -13.20
C TRP A 133 -4.67 -22.19 -11.78
N GLU A 134 -5.99 -22.21 -11.59
CA GLU A 134 -6.65 -22.16 -10.28
C GLU A 134 -6.37 -23.40 -9.42
N SER A 135 -6.00 -24.53 -10.04
CA SER A 135 -5.62 -25.73 -9.30
C SER A 135 -4.31 -25.60 -8.51
N VAL A 136 -3.49 -24.59 -8.83
CA VAL A 136 -2.25 -24.31 -8.10
C VAL A 136 -2.55 -23.68 -6.74
N PRO A 137 -2.15 -24.30 -5.62
CA PRO A 137 -2.44 -23.71 -4.30
C PRO A 137 -1.59 -22.45 -4.08
N LEU A 138 -2.24 -21.28 -4.11
CA LEU A 138 -1.60 -19.97 -4.03
C LEU A 138 -0.67 -19.84 -2.82
N LEU A 139 -1.05 -20.34 -1.64
CA LEU A 139 -0.24 -20.24 -0.44
C LEU A 139 1.12 -20.94 -0.59
N TYR A 140 1.17 -22.13 -1.17
CA TYR A 140 2.45 -22.83 -1.39
C TYR A 140 3.33 -22.07 -2.38
N LEU A 141 2.74 -21.54 -3.43
CA LEU A 141 3.45 -20.72 -4.41
C LEU A 141 4.02 -19.45 -3.78
N LEU A 142 3.25 -18.76 -2.94
CA LEU A 142 3.73 -17.59 -2.21
C LEU A 142 4.92 -17.92 -1.29
N ILE A 143 4.88 -19.04 -0.57
CA ILE A 143 5.98 -19.48 0.30
C ILE A 143 7.25 -19.74 -0.53
N ILE A 144 7.12 -20.45 -1.65
CA ILE A 144 8.25 -20.75 -2.54
C ILE A 144 8.84 -19.47 -3.13
N LEU A 145 7.99 -18.59 -3.62
CA LEU A 145 8.44 -17.33 -4.22
C LEU A 145 9.06 -16.39 -3.19
N ALA A 146 8.54 -16.35 -1.97
CA ALA A 146 9.13 -15.54 -0.88
C ALA A 146 10.53 -16.01 -0.48
N ALA A 147 10.87 -17.29 -0.70
CA ALA A 147 12.21 -17.80 -0.48
C ALA A 147 13.23 -17.39 -1.57
N ILE A 148 12.74 -17.07 -2.77
CA ILE A 148 13.57 -16.75 -3.94
C ILE A 148 13.62 -15.24 -4.21
N ILE A 149 12.47 -14.57 -4.06
CA ILE A 149 12.28 -13.14 -4.36
C ILE A 149 12.14 -12.40 -3.04
N THR A 150 12.91 -11.34 -2.86
CA THR A 150 12.73 -10.47 -1.69
C THR A 150 11.31 -9.89 -1.66
N PRO A 151 10.52 -10.14 -0.59
CA PRO A 151 9.16 -9.64 -0.49
C PRO A 151 9.14 -8.11 -0.51
N GLY A 152 8.41 -7.55 -1.46
CA GLY A 152 8.25 -6.10 -1.62
C GLY A 152 6.87 -5.78 -2.15
N PHE A 153 6.50 -4.50 -2.14
CA PHE A 153 5.19 -4.04 -2.60
C PHE A 153 4.88 -4.53 -4.03
N PHE A 154 5.78 -4.30 -4.97
CA PHE A 154 5.57 -4.67 -6.37
C PHE A 154 5.66 -6.17 -6.61
N SER A 155 6.57 -6.88 -5.96
CA SER A 155 6.67 -8.35 -6.11
C SER A 155 5.40 -9.04 -5.64
N LEU A 156 4.86 -8.65 -4.49
CA LEU A 156 3.59 -9.18 -3.99
C LEU A 156 2.42 -8.78 -4.89
N LEU A 157 2.39 -7.52 -5.37
CA LEU A 157 1.35 -7.05 -6.28
C LEU A 157 1.29 -7.89 -7.56
N PHE A 158 2.43 -8.13 -8.21
CA PHE A 158 2.48 -8.94 -9.44
C PHE A 158 2.09 -10.38 -9.19
N ILE A 159 2.58 -11.00 -8.11
CA ILE A 159 2.23 -12.37 -7.78
C ILE A 159 0.73 -12.52 -7.53
N LEU A 160 0.14 -11.64 -6.72
CA LEU A 160 -1.29 -11.69 -6.43
C LEU A 160 -2.13 -11.33 -7.65
N LEU A 161 -1.71 -10.36 -8.45
CA LEU A 161 -2.40 -9.99 -9.68
C LEU A 161 -2.50 -11.17 -10.65
N PHE A 162 -1.44 -11.99 -10.73
CA PHE A 162 -1.37 -13.15 -11.62
C PHE A 162 -2.46 -14.19 -11.34
N PHE A 163 -3.03 -14.20 -10.13
CA PHE A 163 -4.12 -15.09 -9.71
C PHE A 163 -5.47 -14.37 -9.55
N SER A 164 -5.47 -13.12 -9.10
CA SER A 164 -6.71 -12.45 -8.69
C SER A 164 -7.69 -12.13 -9.83
N TRP A 165 -7.19 -11.91 -11.05
CA TRP A 165 -8.02 -11.56 -12.20
C TRP A 165 -9.00 -12.66 -12.62
N MET A 166 -8.68 -13.93 -12.35
CA MET A 166 -9.49 -15.08 -12.76
C MET A 166 -10.85 -15.13 -12.05
N SER A 167 -10.92 -14.67 -10.81
CA SER A 167 -12.15 -14.68 -10.00
C SER A 167 -13.30 -13.92 -10.65
N LEU A 168 -13.03 -12.91 -11.46
CA LEU A 168 -14.04 -12.09 -12.13
C LEU A 168 -14.42 -12.62 -13.51
N VAL A 169 -13.56 -13.42 -14.13
CA VAL A 169 -13.73 -13.89 -15.50
C VAL A 169 -15.05 -14.63 -15.70
N GLY A 170 -15.38 -15.56 -14.79
CA GLY A 170 -16.60 -16.38 -14.88
C GLY A 170 -17.88 -15.54 -14.89
N VAL A 171 -17.96 -14.51 -14.03
CA VAL A 171 -19.12 -13.62 -13.95
C VAL A 171 -19.27 -12.78 -15.21
N VAL A 172 -18.17 -12.15 -15.64
CA VAL A 172 -18.17 -11.31 -16.86
C VAL A 172 -18.47 -12.14 -18.11
N ARG A 173 -17.86 -13.32 -18.23
CA ARG A 173 -18.13 -14.27 -19.31
C ARG A 173 -19.61 -14.60 -19.40
N ALA A 174 -20.27 -14.93 -18.28
CA ALA A 174 -21.69 -15.27 -18.25
C ALA A 174 -22.56 -14.11 -18.76
N GLU A 175 -22.26 -12.86 -18.35
CA GLU A 175 -22.99 -11.68 -18.83
C GLU A 175 -22.76 -11.42 -20.34
N PHE A 176 -21.54 -11.61 -20.85
CA PHE A 176 -21.27 -11.45 -22.27
C PHE A 176 -21.92 -12.55 -23.13
N LEU A 177 -21.95 -13.80 -22.65
CA LEU A 177 -22.69 -14.89 -23.32
C LEU A 177 -24.19 -14.59 -23.41
N ARG A 178 -24.74 -13.95 -22.37
CA ARG A 178 -26.14 -13.51 -22.37
C ARG A 178 -26.35 -12.32 -23.30
N ALA A 179 -25.50 -11.28 -23.18
CA ALA A 179 -25.64 -10.02 -23.90
C ALA A 179 -25.50 -10.18 -25.43
N ARG A 180 -24.61 -11.06 -25.91
CA ARG A 180 -24.41 -11.28 -27.35
C ARG A 180 -25.65 -11.79 -28.08
N ASN A 181 -26.64 -12.32 -27.36
CA ASN A 181 -27.90 -12.81 -27.95
C ASN A 181 -28.99 -11.74 -28.01
N PHE A 182 -28.74 -10.52 -27.53
CA PHE A 182 -29.69 -9.43 -27.64
C PHE A 182 -29.69 -8.82 -29.04
N ASP A 183 -30.90 -8.42 -29.55
CA ASP A 183 -31.08 -7.92 -30.89
C ASP A 183 -30.28 -6.65 -31.22
N TYR A 184 -29.95 -5.85 -30.19
CA TYR A 184 -29.15 -4.63 -30.39
C TYR A 184 -27.62 -4.88 -30.44
N VAL A 185 -27.17 -6.10 -30.21
CA VAL A 185 -25.75 -6.50 -30.30
C VAL A 185 -25.46 -7.23 -31.60
N ARG A 186 -26.46 -7.80 -32.24
CA ARG A 186 -26.39 -8.44 -33.57
C ARG A 186 -26.37 -7.41 -34.68
#